data_59c50899ff879b9d1b926335d1c852e3
#
_entry.id   59c50899ff879b9d1b926335d1c852e3
#
_cell.length_a   1.000
_cell.length_b   1.000
_cell.length_c   1.000
_cell.angle_alpha   90.00
_cell.angle_beta   90.00
_cell.angle_gamma   90.00
#
_symmetry.space_group_name_H-M   'P 1'
#
loop_
_entity.id
_entity.type
_entity.pdbx_description
1 polymer ?
#
loop_
_entity_poly.entity_id
_entity_poly.type
_entity_poly.pdbx_seq_one_letter_code
_entity_poly.pdbx_strand_id
1 'polypeptide(L)'
;MNRDERIQENTGLVHTCARRFKGRGIEYDDLFQAGCLGLIKAAERFDESRGLCFSTYAVPVILGEIRRLFREDGTVKMSRSLREMAMKANRVTTEFLQREGRQPTVKE
;
A
#
# COMPACT_ATOMS: atom_id res chain seq x y z
N MET A 1 9.68 -7.64 13.77
CA MET A 1 9.11 -6.42 13.15
C MET A 1 7.61 -6.38 13.39
N ASN A 2 7.10 -5.30 13.95
CA ASN A 2 5.66 -5.15 14.16
C ASN A 2 4.95 -4.65 12.90
N ARG A 3 3.62 -4.58 12.97
CA ARG A 3 2.80 -4.17 11.83
C ARG A 3 3.18 -2.78 11.32
N ASP A 4 3.32 -1.82 12.21
CA ASP A 4 3.58 -0.43 11.81
C ASP A 4 4.95 -0.27 11.17
N GLU A 5 5.97 -0.95 11.69
CA GLU A 5 7.30 -0.95 11.10
C GLU A 5 7.28 -1.57 9.72
N ARG A 6 6.54 -2.67 9.55
CA ARG A 6 6.43 -3.36 8.28
C ARG A 6 5.76 -2.49 7.23
N ILE A 7 4.72 -1.76 7.62
CA ILE A 7 4.06 -0.80 6.73
C ILE A 7 5.02 0.31 6.35
N GLN A 8 5.70 0.90 7.33
CA GLN A 8 6.60 2.02 7.10
C GLN A 8 7.76 1.65 6.19
N GLU A 9 8.36 0.48 6.39
CA GLU A 9 9.51 0.05 5.61
C GLU A 9 9.17 -0.38 4.19
N ASN A 10 7.92 -0.69 3.92
CA ASN A 10 7.50 -1.25 2.63
C ASN A 10 6.57 -0.35 1.83
N THR A 11 6.45 0.92 2.20
CA THR A 11 5.60 1.88 1.48
C THR A 11 6.02 2.04 0.03
N GLY A 12 7.30 1.86 -0.27
CA GLY A 12 7.82 1.88 -1.64
C GLY A 12 7.20 0.82 -2.54
N LEU A 13 6.77 -0.31 -1.97
CA LEU A 13 6.06 -1.35 -2.73
C LEU A 13 4.75 -0.82 -3.30
N VAL A 14 4.05 0.03 -2.54
CA VAL A 14 2.77 0.62 -2.99
C VAL A 14 3.00 1.48 -4.22
N HIS A 15 4.04 2.32 -4.20
CA HIS A 15 4.38 3.16 -5.36
C HIS A 15 4.74 2.31 -6.58
N THR A 16 5.52 1.27 -6.39
CA THR A 16 5.91 0.37 -7.47
C THR A 16 4.69 -0.29 -8.10
N CYS A 17 3.77 -0.78 -7.28
CA CYS A 17 2.56 -1.43 -7.76
C CYS A 17 1.60 -0.44 -8.43
N ALA A 18 1.43 0.75 -7.84
CA ALA A 18 0.52 1.76 -8.37
C ALA A 18 0.97 2.27 -9.76
N ARG A 19 2.26 2.38 -9.97
CA ARG A 19 2.81 2.83 -11.26
C ARG A 19 2.41 1.93 -12.42
N ARG A 20 2.17 0.65 -12.17
CA ARG A 20 1.75 -0.30 -13.20
C ARG A 20 0.39 0.03 -13.79
N PHE A 21 -0.42 0.78 -13.05
CA PHE A 21 -1.78 1.13 -13.45
C PHE A 21 -1.92 2.59 -13.86
N LYS A 22 -0.82 3.32 -13.90
CA LYS A 22 -0.81 4.72 -14.28
C LYS A 22 -1.30 4.89 -15.71
N GLY A 23 -2.15 5.91 -15.95
CA GLY A 23 -2.65 6.21 -17.29
C GLY A 23 -3.87 5.40 -17.71
N ARG A 24 -4.50 4.68 -16.80
CA ARG A 24 -5.66 3.84 -17.11
C ARG A 24 -7.00 4.45 -16.68
N GLY A 25 -7.04 5.75 -16.48
CA GLY A 25 -8.29 6.45 -16.18
C GLY A 25 -8.59 6.65 -14.70
N ILE A 26 -7.75 6.14 -13.82
CA ILE A 26 -7.86 6.36 -12.36
C ILE A 26 -6.67 7.21 -11.92
N GLU A 27 -6.94 8.22 -11.09
CA GLU A 27 -5.87 9.08 -10.62
C GLU A 27 -4.89 8.32 -9.72
N TYR A 28 -3.62 8.75 -9.77
CA TYR A 28 -2.55 8.08 -9.03
C TYR A 28 -2.83 8.06 -7.53
N ASP A 29 -3.38 9.14 -6.98
CA ASP A 29 -3.70 9.18 -5.55
C ASP A 29 -4.68 8.08 -5.15
N ASP A 30 -5.66 7.78 -6.00
CA ASP A 30 -6.61 6.71 -5.74
C ASP A 30 -5.93 5.34 -5.82
N LEU A 31 -5.05 5.17 -6.81
CA LEU A 31 -4.25 3.95 -6.94
C LEU A 31 -3.37 3.75 -5.71
N PHE A 32 -2.74 4.81 -5.26
CA PHE A 32 -1.88 4.76 -4.07
C PHE A 32 -2.67 4.41 -2.82
N GLN A 33 -3.82 5.03 -2.62
CA GLN A 33 -4.66 4.74 -1.45
C GLN A 33 -5.12 3.28 -1.42
N ALA A 34 -5.53 2.76 -2.57
CA ALA A 34 -5.92 1.35 -2.66
C ALA A 34 -4.73 0.44 -2.37
N GLY A 35 -3.56 0.78 -2.89
CA GLY A 35 -2.34 0.03 -2.62
C GLY A 35 -1.96 0.06 -1.14
N CYS A 36 -2.12 1.20 -0.49
CA CYS A 36 -1.87 1.31 0.95
C CYS A 36 -2.80 0.40 1.75
N LEU A 37 -4.05 0.31 1.36
CA LEU A 37 -4.98 -0.62 1.99
C LEU A 37 -4.48 -2.06 1.86
N GLY A 38 -4.01 -2.43 0.69
CA GLY A 38 -3.42 -3.75 0.45
C GLY A 38 -2.21 -4.00 1.35
N LEU A 39 -1.34 -3.00 1.48
CA LEU A 39 -0.16 -3.10 2.34
C LEU A 39 -0.56 -3.30 3.81
N ILE A 40 -1.55 -2.57 4.29
CA ILE A 40 -2.04 -2.71 5.66
C ILE A 40 -2.59 -4.11 5.88
N LYS A 41 -3.42 -4.61 4.97
CA LYS A 41 -3.96 -5.97 5.06
C LYS A 41 -2.86 -7.02 5.07
N ALA A 42 -1.86 -6.84 4.21
CA ALA A 42 -0.73 -7.77 4.14
C ALA A 42 0.06 -7.77 5.45
N ALA A 43 0.31 -6.58 6.01
CA ALA A 43 1.05 -6.47 7.27
C ALA A 43 0.31 -7.12 8.44
N GLU A 44 -1.01 -7.05 8.44
CA GLU A 44 -1.83 -7.67 9.48
C GLU A 44 -1.89 -9.19 9.39
N ARG A 45 -1.80 -9.73 8.16
CA ARG A 45 -1.99 -11.16 7.91
C ARG A 45 -0.69 -11.92 7.72
N PHE A 46 0.43 -11.22 7.64
CA PHE A 46 1.72 -11.84 7.35
C PHE A 46 2.16 -12.74 8.51
N ASP A 47 2.58 -13.94 8.15
CA ASP A 47 3.09 -14.94 9.09
C ASP A 47 4.56 -15.22 8.78
N GLU A 48 5.44 -14.70 9.63
CA GLU A 48 6.89 -14.87 9.46
C GLU A 48 7.34 -16.32 9.53
N SER A 49 6.57 -17.17 10.20
CA SER A 49 6.93 -18.57 10.39
C SER A 49 6.90 -19.39 9.10
N ARG A 50 6.29 -18.85 8.04
CA ARG A 50 6.22 -19.54 6.75
C ARG A 50 7.47 -19.40 5.89
N GLY A 51 8.47 -18.63 6.35
CA GLY A 51 9.72 -18.52 5.65
C GLY A 51 9.71 -17.68 4.38
N LEU A 52 8.62 -16.96 4.10
CA LEU A 52 8.53 -16.09 2.93
C LEU A 52 8.93 -14.67 3.30
N CYS A 53 9.49 -13.93 2.34
CA CYS A 53 9.72 -12.51 2.50
C CYS A 53 8.38 -11.77 2.51
N PHE A 54 8.28 -10.72 3.30
CA PHE A 54 7.06 -9.93 3.36
C PHE A 54 6.67 -9.37 1.99
N SER A 55 7.63 -8.86 1.22
CA SER A 55 7.37 -8.30 -0.11
C SER A 55 6.74 -9.32 -1.05
N THR A 56 7.19 -10.56 -0.99
CA THR A 56 6.63 -11.65 -1.81
C THR A 56 5.15 -11.87 -1.50
N TYR A 57 4.79 -11.76 -0.24
CA TYR A 57 3.39 -11.89 0.21
C TYR A 57 2.58 -10.62 -0.10
N ALA A 58 3.18 -9.45 0.12
CA ALA A 58 2.45 -8.18 0.06
C ALA A 58 2.08 -7.75 -1.36
N VAL A 59 2.97 -7.96 -2.35
CA VAL A 59 2.74 -7.49 -3.72
C VAL A 59 1.43 -7.99 -4.31
N PRO A 60 1.09 -9.29 -4.25
CA PRO A 60 -0.20 -9.76 -4.76
C PRO A 60 -1.40 -9.13 -4.04
N VAL A 61 -1.28 -8.89 -2.74
CA VAL A 61 -2.36 -8.27 -1.95
C VAL A 61 -2.55 -6.81 -2.36
N ILE A 62 -1.45 -6.08 -2.52
CA ILE A 62 -1.49 -4.68 -2.96
C ILE A 62 -2.09 -4.59 -4.36
N LEU A 63 -1.62 -5.40 -5.30
CA LEU A 63 -2.14 -5.42 -6.66
C LEU A 63 -3.63 -5.78 -6.69
N GLY A 64 -4.05 -6.71 -5.86
CA GLY A 64 -5.46 -7.10 -5.76
C GLY A 64 -6.36 -5.95 -5.34
N GLU A 65 -5.92 -5.15 -4.36
CA GLU A 65 -6.68 -3.99 -3.92
C GLU A 65 -6.76 -2.92 -5.01
N ILE A 66 -5.66 -2.67 -5.72
CA ILE A 66 -5.66 -1.70 -6.82
C ILE A 66 -6.58 -2.17 -7.94
N ARG A 67 -6.54 -3.46 -8.30
CA ARG A 67 -7.42 -4.02 -9.36
C ARG A 67 -8.90 -3.88 -9.02
N ARG A 68 -9.27 -3.89 -7.74
CA ARG A 68 -10.65 -3.71 -7.34
C ARG A 68 -11.22 -2.37 -7.79
N LEU A 69 -10.39 -1.32 -7.87
CA LEU A 69 -10.84 -0.02 -8.37
C LEU A 69 -11.35 -0.12 -9.80
N PHE A 70 -10.69 -0.93 -10.62
CA PHE A 70 -11.06 -1.09 -12.03
C PHE A 70 -12.30 -1.96 -12.20
N ARG A 71 -12.52 -2.92 -11.28
CA ARG A 71 -13.70 -3.78 -11.33
C ARG A 71 -14.99 -3.07 -10.89
N GLU A 72 -14.87 -2.00 -10.15
CA GLU A 72 -16.01 -1.21 -9.68
C GLU A 72 -16.35 -0.07 -10.63
N ASP A 73 -16.06 -0.22 -11.92
CA ASP A 73 -16.38 0.72 -13.01
C ASP A 73 -15.80 2.13 -12.80
N GLY A 74 -14.64 2.21 -12.16
CA GLY A 74 -13.99 3.48 -11.92
C GLY A 74 -14.69 4.36 -10.90
N THR A 75 -15.79 3.91 -10.34
CA THR A 75 -16.47 4.65 -9.29
C THR A 75 -15.92 4.18 -7.95
N VAL A 76 -14.94 4.89 -7.46
CA VAL A 76 -14.33 4.54 -6.17
C VAL A 76 -15.05 5.29 -5.08
N LYS A 77 -16.03 4.65 -4.47
CA LYS A 77 -16.53 5.10 -3.18
C LYS A 77 -15.90 4.22 -2.11
N MET A 78 -14.75 4.64 -1.64
CA MET A 78 -14.15 3.98 -0.50
C MET A 78 -15.00 4.26 0.73
N SER A 79 -15.27 3.23 1.53
CA SER A 79 -15.94 3.43 2.80
C SER A 79 -15.06 4.33 3.68
N ARG A 80 -15.68 4.98 4.67
CA ARG A 80 -14.97 5.86 5.59
C ARG A 80 -13.81 5.13 6.28
N SER A 81 -14.03 3.89 6.69
CA SER A 81 -12.99 3.11 7.37
C SER A 81 -11.82 2.80 6.45
N LEU A 82 -12.07 2.49 5.18
CA LEU A 82 -11.00 2.24 4.20
C LEU A 82 -10.17 3.50 3.96
N ARG A 83 -10.86 4.64 3.86
CA ARG A 83 -10.19 5.92 3.67
C ARG A 83 -9.31 6.27 4.87
N GLU A 84 -9.78 6.02 6.07
CA GLU A 84 -9.00 6.25 7.29
C GLU A 84 -7.74 5.38 7.34
N MET A 85 -7.85 4.13 6.94
CA MET A 85 -6.70 3.23 6.89
C MET A 85 -5.67 3.70 5.86
N ALA A 86 -6.12 4.15 4.69
CA ALA A 86 -5.23 4.68 3.66
C ALA A 86 -4.53 5.96 4.13
N MET A 87 -5.26 6.84 4.83
CA MET A 87 -4.68 8.05 5.39
C MET A 87 -3.63 7.74 6.46
N LYS A 88 -3.85 6.70 7.26
CA LYS A 88 -2.87 6.27 8.25
C LYS A 88 -1.57 5.82 7.58
N ALA A 89 -1.67 5.07 6.49
CA ALA A 89 -0.49 4.65 5.74
C ALA A 89 0.25 5.84 5.14
N ASN A 90 -0.48 6.85 4.63
CA ASN A 90 0.12 8.08 4.13
C ASN A 90 0.87 8.85 5.22
N ARG A 91 0.32 8.88 6.43
CA ARG A 91 1.01 9.53 7.56
C ARG A 91 2.31 8.84 7.89
N VAL A 92 2.33 7.51 7.86
CA VAL A 92 3.54 6.74 8.09
C VAL A 92 4.59 7.10 7.06
N THR A 93 4.20 7.23 5.79
CA THR A 93 5.10 7.64 4.71
C THR A 93 5.64 9.06 4.97
N THR A 94 4.77 9.98 5.36
CA THR A 94 5.16 11.36 5.65
C THR A 94 6.14 11.43 6.81
N GLU A 95 5.88 10.68 7.87
CA GLU A 95 6.79 10.61 9.01
C GLU A 95 8.15 10.06 8.62
N PHE A 96 8.17 9.05 7.76
CA PHE A 96 9.42 8.50 7.24
C PHE A 96 10.21 9.57 6.48
N LEU A 97 9.53 10.33 5.60
CA LEU A 97 10.17 11.41 4.85
C LEU A 97 10.77 12.46 5.77
N GLN A 98 10.05 12.86 6.81
CA GLN A 98 10.54 13.85 7.76
C GLN A 98 11.75 13.35 8.53
N ARG A 99 11.76 12.08 8.90
CA ARG A 99 12.85 11.49 9.67
C ARG A 99 14.07 11.16 8.82
N GLU A 100 13.86 10.58 7.64
CA GLU A 100 14.94 10.09 6.78
C GLU A 100 15.29 11.07 5.65
N GLY A 101 14.43 12.04 5.37
CA GLY A 101 14.66 13.03 4.32
C GLY A 101 14.50 12.49 2.91
N ARG A 102 13.83 11.33 2.72
CA ARG A 102 13.63 10.74 1.41
C ARG A 102 12.42 9.81 1.41
N GLN A 103 11.95 9.48 0.21
CA GLN A 103 10.86 8.53 0.04
C GLN A 103 11.33 7.11 0.41
N PRO A 104 10.45 6.31 1.04
CA PRO A 104 10.76 4.90 1.26
C PRO A 104 10.94 4.17 -0.06
N THR A 105 11.90 3.26 -0.09
CA THR A 105 12.14 2.40 -1.24
C THR A 105 11.54 1.02 -1.00
N VAL A 106 11.57 0.19 -2.06
CA VAL A 106 11.07 -1.18 -1.96
C VAL A 106 11.82 -1.98 -0.88
N LYS A 107 13.04 -1.62 -0.59
CA LYS A 107 13.86 -2.30 0.43
C LYS A 107 13.59 -1.82 1.85
N GLU A 108 12.87 -0.77 1.99
CA GLU A 108 12.55 -0.15 3.29
C GLU A 108 11.09 -0.43 3.72
#